data_18e9ab3232b4e467b06263ee6477250d
#
_entry.id   18e9ab3232b4e467b06263ee6477250d
#
_cell.length_a   1.000
_cell.length_b   1.000
_cell.length_c   1.000
_cell.angle_alpha   90.00
_cell.angle_beta   90.00
_cell.angle_gamma   90.00
#
_symmetry.space_group_name_H-M   'P 1'
#
loop_
_entity.id
_entity.type
_entity.pdbx_description
1 polymer ?
#
loop_
_entity_poly.entity_id
_entity_poly.type
_entity_poly.pdbx_seq_one_letter_code
_entity_poly.pdbx_strand_id
1 'polypeptide(L)'
;MKTIHSQLIAILLLVVGVCLFVGGVAGLGSLYMASKDCESTTGVVKKYDRKRVYRHRKIRYESTMLVSYSTPKYGEMHVYKKSHCPFREVGDELTVWYDRNRPEAIRLPVSESILFGTLVVFGVLCTYGGICYRKATKNE
;
A
#
# COMPACT_ATOMS: atom_id res chain seq x y z
N MET A 1 10.89 -2.82 38.25
CA MET A 1 10.76 -1.87 37.15
C MET A 1 11.07 -2.46 35.77
N LYS A 2 12.16 -3.17 35.57
CA LYS A 2 12.51 -3.79 34.29
C LYS A 2 11.41 -4.71 33.72
N THR A 3 10.77 -5.51 34.56
CA THR A 3 9.72 -6.46 34.18
C THR A 3 8.43 -5.80 33.64
N ILE A 4 8.05 -4.65 34.18
CA ILE A 4 6.85 -3.93 33.73
C ILE A 4 7.06 -3.32 32.37
N HIS A 5 8.23 -2.72 32.12
CA HIS A 5 8.57 -2.16 30.83
C HIS A 5 8.64 -3.24 29.73
N SER A 6 9.20 -4.40 30.06
CA SER A 6 9.28 -5.50 29.08
C SER A 6 7.91 -6.08 28.74
N GLN A 7 7.01 -6.20 29.70
CA GLN A 7 5.63 -6.63 29.44
C GLN A 7 4.85 -5.61 28.60
N LEU A 8 5.02 -4.32 28.87
CA LEU A 8 4.40 -3.26 28.07
C LEU A 8 4.88 -3.29 26.61
N ILE A 9 6.17 -3.49 26.38
CA ILE A 9 6.73 -3.62 25.02
C ILE A 9 6.15 -4.84 24.30
N ALA A 10 6.04 -5.98 24.98
CA ALA A 10 5.45 -7.19 24.41
C ALA A 10 3.98 -6.97 23.99
N ILE A 11 3.19 -6.33 24.86
CA ILE A 11 1.79 -6.02 24.58
C ILE A 11 1.68 -5.03 23.41
N LEU A 12 2.52 -3.99 23.39
CA LEU A 12 2.56 -3.02 22.31
C LEU A 12 2.86 -3.69 20.97
N LEU A 13 3.87 -4.57 20.92
CA LEU A 13 4.22 -5.32 19.72
C LEU A 13 3.07 -6.21 19.24
N LEU A 14 2.37 -6.87 20.15
CA LEU A 14 1.21 -7.70 19.83
C LEU A 14 0.08 -6.86 19.24
N VAL A 15 -0.26 -5.75 19.87
CA VAL A 15 -1.33 -4.85 19.40
C VAL A 15 -1.00 -4.29 18.02
N VAL A 16 0.21 -3.77 17.83
CA VAL A 16 0.66 -3.24 16.54
C VAL A 16 0.67 -4.34 15.46
N GLY A 17 1.17 -5.52 15.80
CA GLY A 17 1.21 -6.66 14.88
C GLY A 17 -0.18 -7.09 14.43
N VAL A 18 -1.14 -7.19 15.33
CA VAL A 18 -2.54 -7.53 15.01
C VAL A 18 -3.19 -6.43 14.16
N CYS A 19 -2.99 -5.16 14.51
CA CYS A 19 -3.52 -4.04 13.72
C CYS A 19 -2.98 -4.04 12.28
N LEU A 20 -1.68 -4.24 12.10
CA LEU A 20 -1.05 -4.32 10.77
C LEU A 20 -1.56 -5.53 9.97
N PHE A 21 -1.71 -6.67 10.61
CA PHE A 21 -2.22 -7.89 9.99
C PHE A 21 -3.67 -7.70 9.51
N VAL A 22 -4.55 -7.21 10.37
CA VAL A 22 -5.95 -6.95 10.03
C VAL A 22 -6.06 -5.90 8.91
N GLY A 23 -5.29 -4.81 8.99
CA GLY A 23 -5.25 -3.79 7.95
C GLY A 23 -4.77 -4.33 6.60
N GLY A 24 -3.72 -5.15 6.61
CA GLY A 24 -3.20 -5.80 5.40
C GLY A 24 -4.21 -6.77 4.76
N VAL A 25 -4.81 -7.63 5.56
CA VAL A 25 -5.84 -8.59 5.09
C VAL A 25 -7.09 -7.86 4.56
N ALA A 26 -7.55 -6.83 5.26
CA ALA A 26 -8.67 -6.01 4.79
C ALA A 26 -8.35 -5.32 3.46
N GLY A 27 -7.14 -4.79 3.30
CA GLY A 27 -6.67 -4.20 2.04
C GLY A 27 -6.63 -5.19 0.89
N LEU A 28 -6.09 -6.39 1.10
CA LEU A 28 -6.08 -7.46 0.10
C LEU A 28 -7.50 -7.92 -0.25
N GLY A 29 -8.40 -8.03 0.73
CA GLY A 29 -9.81 -8.34 0.50
C GLY A 29 -10.51 -7.28 -0.35
N SER A 30 -10.28 -6.01 -0.08
CA SER A 30 -10.79 -4.89 -0.89
C SER A 30 -10.27 -4.96 -2.33
N LEU A 31 -8.99 -5.28 -2.52
CA LEU A 31 -8.39 -5.44 -3.84
C LEU A 31 -9.02 -6.62 -4.61
N TYR A 32 -9.24 -7.74 -3.94
CA TYR A 32 -9.92 -8.89 -4.52
C TYR A 32 -11.37 -8.58 -4.96
N MET A 33 -12.12 -7.86 -4.14
CA MET A 33 -13.47 -7.43 -4.50
C MET A 33 -13.44 -6.48 -5.71
N ALA A 34 -12.51 -5.54 -5.75
CA ALA A 34 -12.32 -4.65 -6.88
C ALA A 34 -11.97 -5.39 -8.17
N SER A 35 -11.28 -6.53 -8.10
CA SER A 35 -10.93 -7.32 -9.28
C SER A 35 -12.14 -7.88 -10.05
N LYS A 36 -13.27 -8.03 -9.35
CA LYS A 36 -14.53 -8.51 -9.96
C LYS A 36 -15.27 -7.41 -10.71
N ASP A 37 -15.17 -6.18 -10.26
CA ASP A 37 -15.95 -5.04 -10.77
C ASP A 37 -15.15 -4.17 -11.76
N CYS A 38 -13.83 -4.27 -11.73
CA CYS A 38 -12.92 -3.50 -12.57
C CYS A 38 -12.42 -4.31 -13.78
N GLU A 39 -12.15 -3.61 -14.87
CA GLU A 39 -11.47 -4.16 -16.03
C GLU A 39 -9.97 -3.89 -15.95
N SER A 40 -9.18 -4.86 -16.40
CA SER A 40 -7.72 -4.77 -16.44
C SER A 40 -7.25 -4.29 -17.81
N THR A 41 -6.33 -3.35 -17.80
CA THR A 41 -5.65 -2.90 -19.02
C THR A 41 -4.18 -2.57 -18.70
N THR A 42 -3.38 -2.42 -19.75
CA THR A 42 -1.99 -2.00 -19.60
C THR A 42 -1.89 -0.49 -19.75
N GLY A 43 -1.34 0.16 -18.75
CA GLY A 43 -1.06 1.59 -18.75
C GLY A 43 0.43 1.87 -18.92
N VAL A 44 0.74 3.06 -19.40
CA VAL A 44 2.11 3.56 -19.57
C VAL A 44 2.26 4.88 -18.81
N VAL A 45 3.34 5.04 -18.09
CA VAL A 45 3.68 6.30 -17.43
C VAL A 45 4.20 7.29 -18.47
N LYS A 46 3.42 8.33 -18.75
CA LYS A 46 3.78 9.37 -19.74
C LYS A 46 4.59 10.51 -19.12
N LYS A 47 4.29 10.85 -17.87
CA LYS A 47 4.93 11.97 -17.18
C LYS A 47 5.08 11.62 -15.70
N TYR A 48 6.19 12.03 -15.13
CA TYR A 48 6.48 11.82 -13.72
C TYR A 48 6.96 13.13 -13.11
N ASP A 49 6.13 13.75 -12.28
CA ASP A 49 6.43 14.99 -11.59
C ASP A 49 6.67 14.76 -10.11
N ARG A 50 7.78 15.26 -9.65
CA ARG A 50 8.12 15.26 -8.23
C ARG A 50 8.08 16.70 -7.72
N LYS A 51 7.06 17.01 -6.92
CA LYS A 51 6.87 18.35 -6.35
C LYS A 51 7.29 18.38 -4.90
N ARG A 52 7.93 19.47 -4.53
CA ARG A 52 8.27 19.79 -3.15
C ARG A 52 7.09 20.52 -2.53
N VAL A 53 6.44 19.91 -1.54
CA VAL A 53 5.29 20.50 -0.84
C VAL A 53 5.67 20.80 0.59
N TYR A 54 5.38 22.05 1.01
CA TYR A 54 5.56 22.47 2.39
C TYR A 54 4.24 22.30 3.15
N ARG A 55 4.19 21.33 4.06
CA ARG A 55 3.00 21.01 4.83
C ARG A 55 3.37 20.74 6.29
N HIS A 56 2.64 21.33 7.22
CA HIS A 56 2.88 21.16 8.67
C HIS A 56 4.32 21.45 9.13
N ARG A 57 4.94 22.52 8.63
CA ARG A 57 6.33 22.91 8.92
C ARG A 57 7.38 21.87 8.47
N LYS A 58 7.01 20.89 7.67
CA LYS A 58 7.92 19.91 7.10
C LYS A 58 7.86 19.95 5.57
N ILE A 59 9.02 19.76 4.96
CA ILE A 59 9.14 19.63 3.53
C ILE A 59 8.86 18.16 3.18
N ARG A 60 7.85 17.94 2.34
CA ARG A 60 7.54 16.62 1.79
C ARG A 60 7.66 16.65 0.28
N TYR A 61 8.08 15.54 -0.29
CA TYR A 61 8.08 15.34 -1.73
C TYR A 61 6.85 14.53 -2.13
N GLU A 62 6.01 15.11 -2.96
CA GLU A 62 4.89 14.39 -3.58
C GLU A 62 5.24 14.04 -5.01
N SER A 63 5.15 12.76 -5.34
CA SER A 63 5.35 12.24 -6.68
C SER A 63 4.01 11.97 -7.33
N THR A 64 3.76 12.62 -8.46
CA THR A 64 2.55 12.44 -9.27
C THR A 64 2.95 11.95 -10.64
N MET A 65 2.29 10.92 -11.13
CA MET A 65 2.52 10.38 -12.46
C MET A 65 1.26 10.49 -13.32
N LEU A 66 1.46 10.80 -14.60
CA LEU A 66 0.41 10.73 -15.59
C LEU A 66 0.43 9.34 -16.22
N VAL A 67 -0.64 8.59 -16.01
CA VAL A 67 -0.82 7.25 -16.56
C VAL A 67 -1.74 7.34 -17.76
N SER A 68 -1.28 6.84 -18.89
CA SER A 68 -2.07 6.67 -20.10
C SER A 68 -2.46 5.21 -20.25
N TYR A 69 -3.74 4.93 -20.44
CA TYR A 69 -4.26 3.59 -20.66
C TYR A 69 -5.38 3.62 -21.70
N SER A 70 -5.54 2.51 -22.39
CA SER A 70 -6.55 2.36 -23.44
C SER A 70 -7.76 1.62 -22.90
N THR A 71 -8.95 2.15 -23.17
CA THR A 71 -10.23 1.52 -22.83
C THR A 71 -11.02 1.23 -24.10
N PRO A 72 -11.69 0.05 -24.22
CA PRO A 72 -12.46 -0.27 -25.42
C PRO A 72 -13.66 0.66 -25.64
N LYS A 73 -14.26 1.16 -24.55
CA LYS A 73 -15.47 1.98 -24.59
C LYS A 73 -15.18 3.49 -24.70
N TYR A 74 -14.11 3.97 -24.05
CA TYR A 74 -13.81 5.40 -23.91
C TYR A 74 -12.54 5.84 -24.67
N GLY A 75 -11.85 4.91 -25.32
CA GLY A 75 -10.59 5.18 -26.00
C GLY A 75 -9.41 5.36 -25.05
N GLU A 76 -8.44 6.16 -25.45
CA GLU A 76 -7.25 6.43 -24.66
C GLU A 76 -7.56 7.43 -23.54
N MET A 77 -7.25 7.06 -22.30
CA MET A 77 -7.49 7.86 -21.11
C MET A 77 -6.17 8.25 -20.45
N HIS A 78 -6.12 9.44 -19.90
CA HIS A 78 -4.98 9.96 -19.15
C HIS A 78 -5.44 10.38 -17.76
N VAL A 79 -4.83 9.82 -16.73
CA VAL A 79 -5.17 10.12 -15.32
C VAL A 79 -3.91 10.39 -14.51
N TYR A 80 -3.98 11.43 -13.68
CA TYR A 80 -2.94 11.69 -12.69
C TYR A 80 -3.14 10.83 -11.45
N LYS A 81 -2.11 10.10 -11.08
CA LYS A 81 -2.10 9.24 -9.88
C LYS A 81 -0.88 9.54 -9.04
N LYS A 82 -1.05 9.57 -7.72
CA LYS A 82 0.08 9.65 -6.80
C LYS A 82 0.89 8.37 -6.85
N SER A 83 2.20 8.50 -7.02
CA SER A 83 3.11 7.37 -7.02
C SER A 83 3.71 7.17 -5.63
N HIS A 84 3.58 5.97 -5.11
CA HIS A 84 4.22 5.54 -3.86
C HIS A 84 5.50 4.73 -4.11
N CYS A 85 5.79 4.42 -5.36
CA CYS A 85 6.97 3.66 -5.74
C CYS A 85 8.06 4.62 -6.24
N PRO A 86 9.23 4.70 -5.57
CA PRO A 86 10.31 5.62 -5.94
C PRO A 86 11.07 5.21 -7.19
N PHE A 87 10.87 4.00 -7.69
CA PHE A 87 11.65 3.41 -8.80
C PHE A 87 10.92 3.43 -10.15
N ARG A 88 9.81 4.16 -10.26
CA ARG A 88 9.09 4.27 -11.52
C ARG A 88 9.66 5.38 -12.39
N GLU A 89 9.79 5.07 -13.67
CA GLU A 89 10.29 5.98 -14.70
C GLU A 89 9.23 6.20 -15.78
N VAL A 90 9.44 7.27 -16.56
CA VAL A 90 8.60 7.55 -17.74
C VAL A 90 8.81 6.45 -18.78
N GLY A 91 7.73 5.91 -19.29
CA GLY A 91 7.74 4.78 -20.21
C GLY A 91 7.51 3.42 -19.58
N ASP A 92 7.48 3.34 -18.25
CA ASP A 92 7.17 2.09 -17.55
C ASP A 92 5.74 1.62 -17.84
N GLU A 93 5.62 0.35 -18.16
CA GLU A 93 4.33 -0.32 -18.32
C GLU A 93 3.83 -0.83 -16.97
N LEU A 94 2.54 -0.63 -16.73
CA LEU A 94 1.90 -1.10 -15.51
C LEU A 94 0.49 -1.59 -15.78
N THR A 95 0.05 -2.55 -14.97
CA THR A 95 -1.33 -3.01 -15.01
C THR A 95 -2.22 -2.01 -14.30
N VAL A 96 -3.28 -1.59 -14.97
CA VAL A 96 -4.26 -0.63 -14.46
C VAL A 96 -5.62 -1.32 -14.41
N TRP A 97 -6.30 -1.19 -13.28
CA TRP A 97 -7.70 -1.55 -13.14
C TRP A 97 -8.55 -0.29 -13.13
N TYR A 98 -9.54 -0.24 -13.98
CA TYR A 98 -10.48 0.87 -14.05
C TYR A 98 -11.92 0.40 -13.86
N ASP A 99 -12.75 1.26 -13.26
CA ASP A 99 -14.18 0.99 -13.09
C ASP A 99 -14.91 1.17 -14.44
N ARG A 100 -15.76 0.22 -14.80
CA ARG A 100 -16.57 0.26 -16.02
C ARG A 100 -17.46 1.49 -16.11
N ASN A 101 -18.00 1.95 -14.98
CA ASN A 101 -18.88 3.10 -14.89
C ASN A 101 -18.12 4.42 -14.72
N ARG A 102 -16.91 4.35 -14.16
CA ARG A 102 -16.03 5.52 -13.92
C ARG A 102 -14.62 5.22 -14.39
N PRO A 103 -14.33 5.36 -15.67
CA PRO A 103 -13.00 5.04 -16.22
C PRO A 103 -11.87 5.88 -15.63
N GLU A 104 -12.20 7.01 -15.01
CA GLU A 104 -11.23 7.88 -14.30
C GLU A 104 -10.75 7.29 -12.97
N ALA A 105 -11.57 6.43 -12.34
CA ALA A 105 -11.23 5.77 -11.10
C ALA A 105 -10.34 4.54 -11.38
N ILE A 106 -9.03 4.76 -11.32
CA ILE A 106 -8.05 3.70 -11.56
C ILE A 106 -7.43 3.18 -10.26
N ARG A 107 -7.10 1.89 -10.26
CA ARG A 107 -6.31 1.24 -9.21
C ARG A 107 -5.08 0.57 -9.82
N LEU A 108 -4.03 0.56 -9.07
CA LEU A 108 -2.77 -0.08 -9.45
C LEU A 108 -2.60 -1.36 -8.63
N PRO A 109 -3.07 -2.52 -9.13
CA PRO A 109 -3.16 -3.75 -8.33
C PRO A 109 -1.79 -4.25 -7.87
N VAL A 110 -0.77 -4.10 -8.69
CA VAL A 110 0.60 -4.54 -8.35
C VAL A 110 1.14 -3.75 -7.17
N SER A 111 1.06 -2.42 -7.23
CA SER A 111 1.55 -1.54 -6.14
C SER A 111 0.76 -1.74 -4.86
N GLU A 112 -0.56 -1.85 -4.95
CA GLU A 112 -1.42 -2.08 -3.79
C GLU A 112 -1.19 -3.46 -3.18
N SER A 113 -1.01 -4.50 -3.99
CA SER A 113 -0.69 -5.86 -3.51
C SER A 113 0.62 -5.91 -2.75
N ILE A 114 1.65 -5.25 -3.25
CA ILE A 114 2.95 -5.17 -2.58
C ILE A 114 2.81 -4.46 -1.23
N LEU A 115 2.09 -3.34 -1.19
CA LEU A 115 1.87 -2.58 0.04
C LEU A 115 1.13 -3.41 1.09
N PHE A 116 -0.01 -3.99 0.75
CA PHE A 116 -0.80 -4.79 1.68
C PHE A 116 -0.11 -6.10 2.07
N GLY A 117 0.57 -6.75 1.14
CA GLY A 117 1.39 -7.93 1.42
C GLY A 117 2.51 -7.63 2.41
N THR A 118 3.19 -6.50 2.27
CA THR A 118 4.20 -6.03 3.21
C THR A 118 3.61 -5.80 4.60
N LEU A 119 2.44 -5.17 4.70
CA LEU A 119 1.75 -4.97 5.98
C LEU A 119 1.42 -6.30 6.67
N VAL A 120 0.96 -7.30 5.94
CA VAL A 120 0.66 -8.64 6.47
C VAL A 120 1.93 -9.29 7.01
N VAL A 121 3.02 -9.27 6.25
CA VAL A 121 4.32 -9.86 6.66
C VAL A 121 4.84 -9.18 7.94
N PHE A 122 4.86 -7.87 7.99
CA PHE A 122 5.27 -7.13 9.19
C PHE A 122 4.34 -7.41 10.38
N GLY A 123 3.05 -7.51 10.15
CA GLY A 123 2.07 -7.86 11.17
C GLY A 123 2.34 -9.22 11.79
N VAL A 124 2.63 -10.23 10.98
CA VAL A 124 3.00 -11.58 11.43
C VAL A 124 4.30 -11.57 12.20
N LEU A 125 5.33 -10.89 11.70
CA LEU A 125 6.64 -10.79 12.37
C LEU A 125 6.54 -10.08 13.72
N CYS A 126 5.80 -8.97 13.80
CA CYS A 126 5.58 -8.26 15.07
C CYS A 126 4.81 -9.10 16.08
N THR A 127 3.78 -9.82 15.65
CA THR A 127 2.98 -10.70 16.51
C THR A 127 3.84 -11.84 17.04
N TYR A 128 4.59 -12.50 16.17
CA TYR A 128 5.49 -13.59 16.57
C TYR A 128 6.58 -13.11 17.52
N GLY A 129 7.22 -11.99 17.21
CA GLY A 129 8.22 -11.36 18.09
C GLY A 129 7.65 -11.00 19.47
N GLY A 130 6.44 -10.46 19.51
CA GLY A 130 5.73 -10.16 20.76
C GLY A 130 5.47 -11.40 21.61
N ILE A 131 5.06 -12.51 20.98
CA ILE A 131 4.83 -13.80 21.67
C ILE A 131 6.14 -14.36 22.22
N CYS A 132 7.20 -14.39 21.42
CA CYS A 132 8.52 -14.87 21.83
C CYS A 132 9.08 -14.04 22.99
N TYR A 133 8.97 -12.72 22.89
CA TYR A 133 9.44 -11.81 23.93
C TYR A 133 8.68 -12.00 25.25
N ARG A 134 7.36 -12.18 25.17
CA ARG A 134 6.53 -12.47 26.33
C ARG A 134 6.89 -13.81 27.01
N LYS A 135 7.21 -14.83 26.19
CA LYS A 135 7.68 -16.12 26.73
C LYS A 135 9.02 -15.99 27.45
N ALA A 136 9.96 -15.27 26.87
CA ALA A 136 11.28 -15.05 27.47
C ALA A 136 11.19 -14.34 28.83
N THR A 137 10.36 -13.30 28.93
CA THR A 137 10.18 -12.54 30.19
C THR A 137 9.39 -13.28 31.25
N LYS A 138 8.65 -14.33 30.92
CA LYS A 138 7.92 -15.15 31.90
C LYS A 138 8.79 -16.22 32.52
N ASN A 139 9.90 -16.60 31.88
CA ASN A 139 10.81 -17.63 32.32
C ASN A 139 11.99 -17.08 33.16
N GLU A 140 12.11 -15.75 33.32
CA GLU A 140 13.00 -15.09 34.26
C GLU A 140 12.28 -14.81 35.59
#